data_0cb769772fa2b8ee1daa6324aad0e4a9
#
_entry.id   0cb769772fa2b8ee1daa6324aad0e4a9
#
_cell.length_a   1.000
_cell.length_b   1.000
_cell.length_c   1.000
_cell.angle_alpha   90.00
_cell.angle_beta   90.00
_cell.angle_gamma   90.00
#
_symmetry.space_group_name_H-M   'P 1'
#
loop_
_entity.id
_entity.type
_entity.pdbx_description
1 polymer ?
#
loop_
_entity_poly.entity_id
_entity_poly.type
_entity_poly.pdbx_seq_one_letter_code
_entity_poly.pdbx_strand_id
1 'polypeptide(L)'
;MKKKPRVRRPSRPIFPATPTGMDLGVAWYSAEDFALMRLQGVDVGIGCATYEEWVAAYEKTIALLQKQGIWPVKVPVTVPELTVWLQDRGLPNTTENRSEYVAWRVQQRGQR
;
A
#
# COMPACT_ATOMS: atom_id res chain seq x y z
N MET A 1 -3.81 -28.28 -20.82
CA MET A 1 -4.00 -27.91 -20.41
C MET A 1 -3.86 -27.38 -19.75
N LYS A 2 -3.84 -27.19 -19.70
CA LYS A 2 -3.98 -26.56 -19.18
C LYS A 2 -3.67 -25.89 -18.42
N LYS A 3 -3.61 -25.55 -18.17
CA LYS A 3 -3.59 -24.77 -17.56
C LYS A 3 -3.28 -24.37 -16.70
N LYS A 4 -3.05 -24.09 -16.33
CA LYS A 4 -2.83 -23.63 -15.52
C LYS A 4 -2.84 -23.14 -14.70
N PRO A 5 -2.93 -23.04 -14.36
CA PRO A 5 -3.04 -22.48 -13.50
C PRO A 5 -2.51 -21.66 -12.84
N ARG A 6 -2.60 -21.17 -12.66
CA ARG A 6 -2.29 -20.39 -12.10
C ARG A 6 -2.13 -20.17 -11.12
N VAL A 7 -1.97 -20.04 -10.95
CA VAL A 7 -1.82 -19.91 -10.02
C VAL A 7 -1.98 -19.15 -9.25
N ARG A 8 -2.29 -18.95 -8.88
CA ARG A 8 -2.55 -18.21 -8.13
C ARG A 8 -1.76 -17.76 -7.23
N ARG A 9 -1.61 -16.88 -6.95
CA ARG A 9 -0.89 -16.48 -6.02
C ARG A 9 -1.55 -16.57 -4.81
N PRO A 10 -1.19 -17.41 -3.97
CA PRO A 10 -1.92 -17.66 -2.79
C PRO A 10 -1.85 -16.55 -1.81
N SER A 11 -0.72 -15.99 -1.57
CA SER A 11 -0.69 -14.92 -0.59
C SER A 11 -0.58 -13.62 -1.31
N ARG A 12 -1.41 -12.70 -0.89
CA ARG A 12 -1.38 -11.40 -1.47
C ARG A 12 -0.30 -10.62 -0.80
N PRO A 13 0.46 -9.87 -1.55
CA PRO A 13 1.37 -8.94 -0.93
C PRO A 13 0.59 -7.84 -0.25
N ILE A 14 1.27 -7.08 0.59
CA ILE A 14 0.62 -5.94 1.22
C ILE A 14 0.33 -4.83 0.21
N PHE A 15 0.88 -4.93 -0.98
CA PHE A 15 0.63 -3.97 -2.04
C PHE A 15 -0.35 -4.57 -3.02
N PRO A 16 -1.18 -3.74 -3.65
CA PRO A 16 -2.13 -4.26 -4.62
C PRO A 16 -1.39 -4.80 -5.84
N ALA A 17 -1.96 -5.83 -6.42
CA ALA A 17 -1.46 -6.34 -7.67
C ALA A 17 -1.81 -5.36 -8.77
N THR A 18 -0.90 -5.16 -9.71
CA THR A 18 -1.16 -4.29 -10.84
C THR A 18 -1.03 -5.06 -12.13
N PRO A 19 -1.84 -4.71 -13.11
CA PRO A 19 -1.66 -5.31 -14.43
C PRO A 19 -0.33 -4.90 -15.03
N THR A 20 0.08 -5.69 -16.00
CA THR A 20 1.30 -5.39 -16.73
C THR A 20 1.22 -3.99 -17.31
N GLY A 21 2.29 -3.25 -17.16
CA GLY A 21 2.38 -1.92 -17.72
C GLY A 21 1.90 -0.82 -16.80
N MET A 22 1.41 -1.18 -15.61
CA MET A 22 0.97 -0.20 -14.66
C MET A 22 1.93 -0.13 -13.49
N ASP A 23 1.99 1.04 -12.87
CA ASP A 23 2.82 1.21 -11.70
C ASP A 23 2.22 0.50 -10.51
N LEU A 24 3.08 -0.10 -9.70
CA LEU A 24 2.69 -0.63 -8.42
C LEU A 24 2.85 0.47 -7.38
N GLY A 25 1.76 0.87 -6.75
CA GLY A 25 1.81 1.91 -5.75
C GLY A 25 2.00 1.32 -4.36
N VAL A 26 2.79 2.02 -3.55
CA VAL A 26 2.97 1.65 -2.15
C VAL A 26 2.63 2.87 -1.32
N ALA A 27 1.87 2.67 -0.26
CA ALA A 27 1.48 3.76 0.62
C ALA A 27 2.71 4.30 1.34
N TRP A 28 2.84 5.61 1.40
CA TRP A 28 3.95 6.23 2.09
C TRP A 28 3.40 7.26 3.06
N TYR A 29 3.73 7.10 4.32
CA TYR A 29 3.22 7.97 5.37
C TYR A 29 4.32 8.85 5.90
N SER A 30 3.98 10.09 6.24
CA SER A 30 4.87 10.94 7.02
C SER A 30 4.90 10.43 8.46
N ALA A 31 5.89 10.89 9.22
CA ALA A 31 5.94 10.52 10.64
C ALA A 31 4.67 10.94 11.36
N GLU A 32 4.13 12.08 10.97
CA GLU A 32 2.93 12.61 11.56
C GLU A 32 1.72 11.72 11.28
N ASP A 33 1.55 11.34 10.01
CA ASP A 33 0.43 10.49 9.65
C ASP A 33 0.56 9.09 10.23
N PHE A 34 1.78 8.58 10.29
CA PHE A 34 2.04 7.29 10.92
C PHE A 34 1.58 7.33 12.39
N ALA A 35 1.95 8.38 13.10
CA ALA A 35 1.56 8.52 14.49
C ALA A 35 0.04 8.63 14.65
N LEU A 36 -0.61 9.38 13.76
CA LEU A 36 -2.06 9.52 13.82
C LEU A 36 -2.75 8.17 13.62
N MET A 37 -2.27 7.38 12.69
CA MET A 37 -2.84 6.06 12.46
C MET A 37 -2.68 5.18 13.69
N ARG A 38 -1.51 5.22 14.30
CA ARG A 38 -1.26 4.42 15.51
C ARG A 38 -2.16 4.85 16.64
N LEU A 39 -2.38 6.14 16.78
CA LEU A 39 -3.28 6.65 17.80
C LEU A 39 -4.71 6.18 17.61
N GLN A 40 -5.11 5.99 16.38
CA GLN A 40 -6.46 5.52 16.07
C GLN A 40 -6.58 4.01 16.14
N GLY A 41 -5.53 3.33 16.52
CA GLY A 41 -5.57 1.89 16.64
C GLY A 41 -5.52 1.16 15.31
N VAL A 42 -5.05 1.85 14.28
CA VAL A 42 -4.94 1.26 12.95
C VAL A 42 -3.70 0.36 12.88
N ASP A 43 -3.79 -0.68 12.11
CA ASP A 43 -2.76 -1.72 12.02
C ASP A 43 -1.61 -1.33 11.09
N VAL A 44 -1.16 -0.09 11.16
CA VAL A 44 -0.04 0.36 10.36
C VAL A 44 1.27 0.16 11.14
N GLY A 45 2.28 -0.32 10.45
CA GLY A 45 3.58 -0.54 11.06
C GLY A 45 3.61 -1.62 12.12
N ILE A 46 2.82 -2.66 11.94
CA ILE A 46 2.79 -3.78 12.88
C ILE A 46 4.19 -4.36 12.97
N GLY A 47 4.67 -4.55 14.21
CA GLY A 47 6.00 -5.07 14.44
C GLY A 47 7.06 -4.00 14.51
N CYS A 48 6.70 -2.74 14.28
CA CYS A 48 7.64 -1.64 14.35
C CYS A 48 7.25 -0.73 15.49
N ALA A 49 8.20 -0.42 16.37
CA ALA A 49 7.95 0.45 17.50
C ALA A 49 8.02 1.91 17.13
N THR A 50 8.80 2.25 16.11
CA THR A 50 9.02 3.64 15.74
C THR A 50 8.80 3.82 14.25
N TYR A 51 8.61 5.09 13.88
CA TYR A 51 8.49 5.44 12.47
C TYR A 51 9.76 5.07 11.72
N GLU A 52 10.91 5.29 12.32
CA GLU A 52 12.18 4.96 11.67
C GLU A 52 12.28 3.48 11.37
N GLU A 53 11.81 2.64 12.30
CA GLU A 53 11.80 1.21 12.06
C GLU A 53 10.87 0.85 10.91
N TRP A 54 9.72 1.52 10.84
CA TRP A 54 8.79 1.27 9.76
C TRP A 54 9.40 1.66 8.41
N VAL A 55 10.06 2.82 8.36
CA VAL A 55 10.70 3.27 7.13
C VAL A 55 11.76 2.26 6.70
N ALA A 56 12.59 1.81 7.63
CA ALA A 56 13.65 0.86 7.30
C ALA A 56 13.08 -0.45 6.76
N ALA A 57 12.03 -0.95 7.40
CA ALA A 57 11.40 -2.20 6.97
C ALA A 57 10.77 -2.03 5.59
N TYR A 58 10.14 -0.90 5.37
CA TYR A 58 9.47 -0.63 4.10
C TYR A 58 10.48 -0.50 2.97
N GLU A 59 11.59 0.20 3.23
CA GLU A 59 12.63 0.34 2.21
C GLU A 59 13.23 -1.01 1.86
N LYS A 60 13.36 -1.89 2.85
CA LYS A 60 13.85 -3.23 2.60
C LYS A 60 12.89 -3.99 1.67
N THR A 61 11.60 -3.86 1.93
CA THR A 61 10.60 -4.49 1.09
C THR A 61 10.67 -3.95 -0.34
N ILE A 62 10.81 -2.64 -0.47
CA ILE A 62 10.92 -2.02 -1.79
C ILE A 62 12.15 -2.54 -2.52
N ALA A 63 13.27 -2.66 -1.82
CA ALA A 63 14.49 -3.18 -2.43
C ALA A 63 14.30 -4.61 -2.94
N LEU A 64 13.57 -5.42 -2.18
CA LEU A 64 13.29 -6.79 -2.62
C LEU A 64 12.44 -6.81 -3.87
N LEU A 65 11.44 -5.92 -3.95
CA LEU A 65 10.61 -5.81 -5.14
C LEU A 65 11.45 -5.41 -6.34
N GLN A 66 12.37 -4.47 -6.15
CA GLN A 66 13.23 -4.01 -7.25
C GLN A 66 14.10 -5.13 -7.77
N LYS A 67 14.55 -6.01 -6.89
CA LYS A 67 15.32 -7.17 -7.33
C LYS A 67 14.52 -8.08 -8.23
N GLN A 68 13.21 -8.03 -8.11
CA GLN A 68 12.33 -8.84 -8.94
C GLN A 68 11.84 -8.09 -10.17
N GLY A 69 12.40 -6.90 -10.42
CA GLY A 69 12.01 -6.12 -11.58
C GLY A 69 10.79 -5.26 -11.37
N ILE A 70 10.35 -5.10 -10.12
CA ILE A 70 9.19 -4.29 -9.80
C ILE A 70 9.65 -2.98 -9.21
N TRP A 71 9.20 -1.88 -9.78
CA TRP A 71 9.64 -0.55 -9.34
C TRP A 71 8.46 0.20 -8.76
N PRO A 72 8.24 0.09 -7.46
CA PRO A 72 7.06 0.70 -6.84
C PRO A 72 7.16 2.21 -6.79
N VAL A 73 5.99 2.83 -6.80
CA VAL A 73 5.86 4.26 -6.70
C VAL A 73 5.37 4.58 -5.28
N LYS A 74 6.10 5.43 -4.58
CA LYS A 74 5.67 5.86 -3.25
C LYS A 74 4.52 6.86 -3.42
N VAL A 75 3.38 6.50 -2.88
CA VAL A 75 2.18 7.34 -2.97
C VAL A 75 1.96 7.97 -1.60
N PRO A 76 2.16 9.29 -1.47
CA PRO A 76 1.94 9.93 -0.18
C PRO A 76 0.48 9.80 0.23
N VAL A 77 0.26 9.36 1.46
CA VAL A 77 -1.09 9.18 2.00
C VAL A 77 -1.20 10.02 3.25
N THR A 78 -2.18 10.90 3.29
CA THR A 78 -2.48 11.65 4.49
C THR A 78 -3.72 11.07 5.14
N VAL A 79 -3.76 11.13 6.47
CA VAL A 79 -4.89 10.58 7.19
C VAL A 79 -6.20 11.26 6.81
N PRO A 80 -6.26 12.61 6.73
CA PRO A 80 -7.53 13.23 6.36
C PRO A 80 -8.05 12.80 4.99
N GLU A 81 -7.20 12.75 4.00
CA GLU A 81 -7.65 12.37 2.66
C GLU A 81 -8.08 10.92 2.60
N LEU A 82 -7.32 10.05 3.24
CA LEU A 82 -7.67 8.64 3.29
C LEU A 82 -9.02 8.45 3.99
N THR A 83 -9.22 9.16 5.09
CA THR A 83 -10.44 9.04 5.86
C THR A 83 -11.66 9.42 5.02
N VAL A 84 -11.56 10.51 4.27
CA VAL A 84 -12.67 10.94 3.43
C VAL A 84 -12.96 9.88 2.37
N TRP A 85 -11.92 9.37 1.73
CA TRP A 85 -12.10 8.36 0.69
C TRP A 85 -12.79 7.11 1.23
N LEU A 86 -12.37 6.67 2.42
CA LEU A 86 -12.95 5.50 3.04
C LEU A 86 -14.41 5.74 3.44
N GLN A 87 -14.67 6.91 4.06
CA GLN A 87 -16.02 7.22 4.50
C GLN A 87 -16.98 7.32 3.34
N ASP A 88 -16.54 7.93 2.25
CA ASP A 88 -17.39 8.04 1.06
C ASP A 88 -17.83 6.66 0.55
N ARG A 89 -17.04 5.64 0.82
CA ARG A 89 -17.33 4.29 0.32
C ARG A 89 -17.82 3.36 1.41
N GLY A 90 -17.95 3.86 2.64
CA GLY A 90 -18.43 3.04 3.74
C GLY A 90 -17.47 1.93 4.10
N LEU A 91 -16.17 2.18 3.97
CA LEU A 91 -15.16 1.16 4.21
C LEU A 91 -14.39 1.44 5.49
N PRO A 92 -14.06 0.40 6.26
CA PRO A 92 -13.21 0.55 7.42
C PRO A 92 -11.75 0.77 7.01
N ASN A 93 -10.96 1.28 7.94
CA ASN A 93 -9.55 1.53 7.69
C ASN A 93 -8.76 0.26 7.96
N THR A 94 -8.60 -0.54 6.94
CA THR A 94 -7.86 -1.80 6.99
C THR A 94 -6.74 -1.78 5.97
N THR A 95 -5.82 -2.72 6.11
CA THR A 95 -4.72 -2.85 5.15
C THR A 95 -5.24 -3.01 3.73
N GLU A 96 -6.25 -3.87 3.55
CA GLU A 96 -6.80 -4.09 2.22
C GLU A 96 -7.39 -2.83 1.63
N ASN A 97 -8.15 -2.09 2.43
CA ASN A 97 -8.81 -0.91 1.91
C ASN A 97 -7.82 0.22 1.68
N ARG A 98 -6.76 0.29 2.46
CA ARG A 98 -5.70 1.26 2.20
C ARG A 98 -4.97 0.94 0.91
N SER A 99 -4.78 -0.34 0.62
CA SER A 99 -4.17 -0.74 -0.65
C SER A 99 -5.05 -0.36 -1.83
N GLU A 100 -6.36 -0.50 -1.68
CA GLU A 100 -7.29 -0.08 -2.71
C GLU A 100 -7.20 1.42 -2.97
N TYR A 101 -7.10 2.19 -1.88
CA TYR A 101 -6.95 3.63 -2.01
C TYR A 101 -5.69 3.98 -2.79
N VAL A 102 -4.59 3.30 -2.47
CA VAL A 102 -3.33 3.58 -3.15
C VAL A 102 -3.43 3.23 -4.63
N ALA A 103 -4.04 2.09 -4.94
CA ALA A 103 -4.24 1.69 -6.33
C ALA A 103 -5.08 2.72 -7.08
N TRP A 104 -6.11 3.22 -6.43
CA TRP A 104 -6.96 4.26 -7.02
C TRP A 104 -6.14 5.53 -7.30
N ARG A 105 -5.28 5.93 -6.33
CA ARG A 105 -4.44 7.10 -6.52
C ARG A 105 -3.50 6.94 -7.70
N VAL A 106 -2.92 5.76 -7.84
CA VAL A 106 -2.02 5.49 -8.95
C VAL A 106 -2.77 5.60 -10.28
N GLN A 107 -3.98 5.06 -10.33
CA GLN A 107 -4.77 5.15 -11.54
C GLN A 107 -5.13 6.58 -11.88
N GLN A 108 -5.42 7.38 -10.87
CA GLN A 108 -5.73 8.80 -11.11
C GLN A 108 -4.56 9.51 -11.75
N ARG A 109 -3.35 9.19 -11.31
CA ARG A 109 -2.15 9.79 -11.90
C ARG A 109 -1.99 9.36 -13.35
N GLY A 110 -2.31 8.12 -13.65
CA GLY A 110 -2.13 7.61 -15.00
C GLY A 110 -3.14 8.14 -15.99
N GLN A 111 -4.18 8.80 -15.50
CA GLN A 111 -5.23 9.31 -16.39
C GLN A 111 -5.08 10.77 -16.71
N ARG A 112 -3.94 11.36 -16.39
CA ARG A 112 -3.78 12.79 -16.57
C ARG A 112 -3.47 13.22 -17.94
#